data_21faf15696607cf8d17beda5bba71a37
#
_entry.id   21faf15696607cf8d17beda5bba71a37
#
_cell.length_a   1.000
_cell.length_b   1.000
_cell.length_c   1.000
_cell.angle_alpha   90.00
_cell.angle_beta   90.00
_cell.angle_gamma   90.00
#
_symmetry.space_group_name_H-M   'P 1'
#
loop_
_entity.id
_entity.type
_entity.pdbx_description
1 polymer ?
#
loop_
_entity_poly.entity_id
_entity_poly.type
_entity_poly.pdbx_seq_one_letter_code
_entity_poly.pdbx_strand_id
1 'polypeptide(L)'
;MHNGGMSAAKRAPQPGAENLTEPLRDRWSVSVFDPEHELADSEIRLLLEAARWAPSAGNSQPWSFLVLPRGSAAHETFVSHLSRGNSGWVPRASAVFVAVAQIAAGPGGDGPKWSDYSSYDLGQAAAHLTVQAASLGLSSHQFAGFDHDAVAGAFGVPEWWKVMTGIAVGLHGDPTQVDPRDAEREDRERVRRPLEETAFADRWGTPWA
;
A
#
# COMPACT_ATOMS: atom_id res chain seq x y z
N MET A 1 10.83 -4.74 -30.06
CA MET A 1 10.95 -6.07 -29.47
C MET A 1 12.22 -6.10 -28.65
N HIS A 2 12.14 -5.80 -27.35
CA HIS A 2 13.13 -6.21 -26.36
C HIS A 2 12.35 -6.36 -25.04
N ASN A 3 11.75 -7.53 -24.88
CA ASN A 3 11.26 -8.01 -23.61
C ASN A 3 12.46 -8.49 -22.80
N GLY A 4 13.12 -7.60 -22.11
CA GLY A 4 14.05 -7.93 -21.05
C GLY A 4 13.37 -7.66 -19.70
N GLY A 5 12.30 -8.39 -19.41
CA GLY A 5 11.74 -8.40 -18.06
C GLY A 5 12.78 -8.97 -17.10
N MET A 6 13.50 -8.12 -16.39
CA MET A 6 14.20 -8.55 -15.19
C MET A 6 13.13 -8.99 -14.20
N SER A 7 12.96 -10.31 -14.07
CA SER A 7 12.13 -10.90 -13.03
C SER A 7 12.60 -10.35 -11.69
N ALA A 8 11.69 -9.68 -10.96
CA ALA A 8 11.94 -9.32 -9.57
C ALA A 8 12.52 -10.54 -8.85
N ALA A 9 13.62 -10.35 -8.12
CA ALA A 9 14.24 -11.42 -7.36
C ALA A 9 13.18 -12.00 -6.40
N LYS A 10 12.66 -13.17 -6.73
CA LYS A 10 11.64 -13.82 -5.89
C LYS A 10 12.30 -14.22 -4.58
N ARG A 11 11.89 -13.62 -3.49
CA ARG A 11 12.22 -14.13 -2.17
C ARG A 11 11.65 -15.54 -2.00
N ALA A 12 12.36 -16.39 -1.28
CA ALA A 12 11.84 -17.71 -0.93
C ALA A 12 10.50 -17.57 -0.18
N PRO A 13 9.49 -18.41 -0.46
CA PRO A 13 8.26 -18.46 0.31
C PRO A 13 8.55 -18.64 1.80
N GLN A 14 7.72 -18.02 2.63
CA GLN A 14 7.83 -18.22 4.07
C GLN A 14 7.13 -19.52 4.49
N PRO A 15 7.58 -20.18 5.56
CA PRO A 15 6.89 -21.36 6.09
C PRO A 15 5.41 -21.11 6.31
N GLY A 16 4.54 -21.95 5.77
CA GLY A 16 3.09 -21.83 5.82
C GLY A 16 2.46 -20.99 4.68
N ALA A 17 3.27 -20.42 3.79
CA ALA A 17 2.78 -19.65 2.63
C ALA A 17 2.75 -20.46 1.33
N GLU A 18 3.22 -21.67 1.31
CA GLU A 18 3.49 -22.50 0.11
C GLU A 18 2.22 -22.73 -0.73
N ASN A 19 1.09 -22.83 -0.09
CA ASN A 19 -0.21 -23.11 -0.73
C ASN A 19 -1.01 -21.84 -1.06
N LEU A 20 -0.48 -20.66 -0.77
CA LEU A 20 -1.13 -19.40 -1.13
C LEU A 20 -0.96 -19.11 -2.64
N THR A 21 -1.90 -18.36 -3.20
CA THR A 21 -1.76 -17.82 -4.56
C THR A 21 -0.51 -16.96 -4.68
N GLU A 22 0.12 -16.96 -5.88
CA GLU A 22 1.41 -16.31 -6.12
C GLU A 22 1.49 -14.88 -5.59
N PRO A 23 0.52 -13.96 -5.84
CA PRO A 23 0.63 -12.59 -5.33
C PRO A 23 0.66 -12.49 -3.80
N LEU A 24 -0.04 -13.38 -3.10
CA LEU A 24 -0.04 -13.40 -1.63
C LEU A 24 1.22 -14.05 -1.06
N ARG A 25 1.68 -15.13 -1.70
CA ARG A 25 2.86 -15.89 -1.30
C ARG A 25 4.13 -15.07 -1.48
N ASP A 26 4.28 -14.42 -2.64
CA ASP A 26 5.57 -13.87 -3.06
C ASP A 26 5.74 -12.37 -2.72
N ARG A 27 4.63 -11.64 -2.45
CA ARG A 27 4.73 -10.23 -2.12
C ARG A 27 5.36 -9.96 -0.75
N TRP A 28 6.18 -8.93 -0.66
CA TRP A 28 6.66 -8.36 0.60
C TRP A 28 6.67 -6.82 0.51
N SER A 29 6.91 -6.14 1.64
CA SER A 29 7.03 -4.68 1.68
C SER A 29 8.47 -4.28 1.34
N VAL A 30 8.72 -3.94 0.08
CA VAL A 30 10.05 -3.57 -0.40
C VAL A 30 10.44 -2.17 0.09
N SER A 31 11.75 -1.94 0.31
CA SER A 31 12.33 -0.63 0.57
C SER A 31 13.32 -0.21 -0.52
N VAL A 32 13.55 -1.08 -1.50
CA VAL A 32 14.45 -0.85 -2.64
C VAL A 32 13.62 -0.76 -3.91
N PHE A 33 13.37 0.45 -4.38
CA PHE A 33 12.70 0.71 -5.65
C PHE A 33 13.69 1.13 -6.73
N ASP A 34 13.45 0.70 -7.96
CA ASP A 34 14.17 1.19 -9.14
C ASP A 34 13.76 2.64 -9.43
N PRO A 35 14.70 3.61 -9.33
CA PRO A 35 14.37 5.01 -9.53
C PRO A 35 14.20 5.38 -11.02
N GLU A 36 14.54 4.49 -11.95
CA GLU A 36 14.36 4.72 -13.38
C GLU A 36 13.02 4.21 -13.91
N HIS A 37 12.38 3.31 -13.15
CA HIS A 37 11.08 2.75 -13.53
C HIS A 37 9.96 3.78 -13.32
N GLU A 38 9.12 3.97 -14.32
CA GLU A 38 7.92 4.81 -14.28
C GLU A 38 6.68 3.95 -14.47
N LEU A 39 5.61 4.26 -13.74
CA LEU A 39 4.30 3.65 -13.96
C LEU A 39 3.59 4.35 -15.12
N ALA A 40 3.10 3.58 -16.07
CA ALA A 40 2.20 4.10 -17.08
C ALA A 40 0.85 4.50 -16.48
N ASP A 41 0.17 5.48 -17.06
CA ASP A 41 -1.18 5.89 -16.64
C ASP A 41 -2.18 4.72 -16.64
N SER A 42 -2.03 3.77 -17.56
CA SER A 42 -2.85 2.57 -17.63
C SER A 42 -2.64 1.64 -16.44
N GLU A 43 -1.41 1.53 -15.92
CA GLU A 43 -1.09 0.75 -14.73
C GLU A 43 -1.64 1.43 -13.47
N ILE A 44 -1.46 2.76 -13.34
CA ILE A 44 -2.05 3.54 -12.26
C ILE A 44 -3.57 3.35 -12.23
N ARG A 45 -4.24 3.45 -13.38
CA ARG A 45 -5.69 3.23 -13.49
C ARG A 45 -6.10 1.82 -13.07
N LEU A 46 -5.34 0.80 -13.48
CA LEU A 46 -5.62 -0.59 -13.15
C LEU A 46 -5.46 -0.86 -11.63
N LEU A 47 -4.48 -0.26 -10.98
CA LEU A 47 -4.30 -0.34 -9.54
C LEU A 47 -5.47 0.32 -8.78
N LEU A 48 -5.91 1.49 -9.22
CA LEU A 48 -7.07 2.19 -8.64
C LEU A 48 -8.37 1.42 -8.90
N GLU A 49 -8.50 0.81 -10.07
CA GLU A 49 -9.65 -0.03 -10.40
C GLU A 49 -9.72 -1.26 -9.48
N ALA A 50 -8.59 -1.91 -9.21
CA ALA A 50 -8.55 -3.02 -8.25
C ALA A 50 -9.01 -2.58 -6.85
N ALA A 51 -8.55 -1.40 -6.38
CA ALA A 51 -9.01 -0.82 -5.11
C ALA A 51 -10.52 -0.53 -5.13
N ARG A 52 -11.04 0.00 -6.23
CA ARG A 52 -12.46 0.35 -6.40
C ARG A 52 -13.40 -0.86 -6.31
N TRP A 53 -12.93 -2.03 -6.71
CA TRP A 53 -13.69 -3.29 -6.63
C TRP A 53 -13.62 -4.00 -5.29
N ALA A 54 -13.02 -3.37 -4.27
CA ALA A 54 -13.08 -3.91 -2.91
C ALA A 54 -14.52 -3.91 -2.38
N PRO A 55 -14.91 -4.87 -1.55
CA PRO A 55 -16.19 -4.81 -0.85
C PRO A 55 -16.20 -3.71 0.21
N SER A 56 -17.38 -3.20 0.54
CA SER A 56 -17.58 -2.24 1.62
C SER A 56 -18.95 -2.41 2.28
N ALA A 57 -19.04 -2.03 3.53
CA ALA A 57 -20.29 -2.07 4.29
C ALA A 57 -21.38 -1.25 3.57
N GLY A 58 -22.48 -1.92 3.21
CA GLY A 58 -23.59 -1.29 2.47
C GLY A 58 -23.19 -0.68 1.12
N ASN A 59 -22.07 -1.14 0.52
CA ASN A 59 -21.48 -0.57 -0.69
C ASN A 59 -21.19 0.94 -0.55
N SER A 60 -20.78 1.38 0.62
CA SER A 60 -20.51 2.79 0.95
C SER A 60 -19.27 3.35 0.25
N GLN A 61 -18.29 2.49 -0.10
CA GLN A 61 -17.07 2.85 -0.81
C GLN A 61 -16.35 4.08 -0.17
N PRO A 62 -16.03 4.01 1.14
CA PRO A 62 -15.61 5.16 1.94
C PRO A 62 -14.11 5.44 1.81
N TRP A 63 -13.54 5.28 0.63
CA TRP A 63 -12.13 5.47 0.35
C TRP A 63 -11.89 6.47 -0.76
N SER A 64 -10.76 7.13 -0.67
CA SER A 64 -10.18 7.95 -1.73
C SER A 64 -8.67 7.78 -1.74
N PHE A 65 -8.03 8.09 -2.87
CA PHE A 65 -6.60 8.02 -3.02
C PHE A 65 -6.07 9.31 -3.66
N LEU A 66 -5.07 9.94 -3.03
CA LEU A 66 -4.25 10.93 -3.70
C LEU A 66 -3.19 10.15 -4.51
N VAL A 67 -3.09 10.42 -5.79
CA VAL A 67 -2.16 9.74 -6.70
C VAL A 67 -0.99 10.65 -6.98
N LEU A 68 0.21 10.24 -6.57
CA LEU A 68 1.40 11.06 -6.57
C LEU A 68 2.51 10.38 -7.39
N PRO A 69 2.51 10.50 -8.73
CA PRO A 69 3.60 9.98 -9.57
C PRO A 69 4.91 10.68 -9.24
N ARG A 70 6.01 9.93 -9.21
CA ARG A 70 7.35 10.47 -8.96
C ARG A 70 7.64 11.63 -9.90
N GLY A 71 8.29 12.68 -9.37
CA GLY A 71 8.66 13.88 -10.13
C GLY A 71 7.52 14.87 -10.35
N SER A 72 6.28 14.56 -9.94
CA SER A 72 5.20 15.55 -9.94
C SER A 72 5.34 16.52 -8.75
N ALA A 73 4.83 17.74 -8.90
CA ALA A 73 4.81 18.73 -7.81
C ALA A 73 4.06 18.18 -6.56
N ALA A 74 3.02 17.38 -6.77
CA ALA A 74 2.29 16.72 -5.69
C ALA A 74 3.17 15.68 -4.96
N HIS A 75 3.97 14.92 -5.69
CA HIS A 75 4.92 13.99 -5.09
C HIS A 75 5.98 14.73 -4.27
N GLU A 76 6.57 15.80 -4.79
CA GLU A 76 7.56 16.62 -4.08
C GLU A 76 6.97 17.21 -2.78
N THR A 77 5.74 17.72 -2.84
CA THR A 77 5.02 18.20 -1.65
C THR A 77 4.87 17.10 -0.62
N PHE A 78 4.43 15.91 -1.01
CA PHE A 78 4.26 14.77 -0.09
C PHE A 78 5.59 14.33 0.53
N VAL A 79 6.65 14.23 -0.27
CA VAL A 79 7.99 13.82 0.18
C VAL A 79 8.53 14.73 1.29
N SER A 80 8.21 16.03 1.26
CA SER A 80 8.62 16.99 2.29
C SER A 80 8.02 16.71 3.67
N HIS A 81 6.95 15.93 3.74
CA HIS A 81 6.27 15.54 4.98
C HIS A 81 6.63 14.14 5.48
N LEU A 82 7.53 13.43 4.79
CA LEU A 82 7.97 12.09 5.21
C LEU A 82 8.77 12.13 6.51
N SER A 83 8.50 11.14 7.38
CA SER A 83 9.36 10.89 8.53
C SER A 83 10.77 10.45 8.09
N ARG A 84 11.76 10.68 8.95
CA ARG A 84 13.16 10.27 8.72
C ARG A 84 13.30 8.80 8.32
N GLY A 85 12.41 7.92 8.82
CA GLY A 85 12.47 6.48 8.53
C GLY A 85 12.01 6.11 7.11
N ASN A 86 11.30 7.02 6.42
CA ASN A 86 10.73 6.78 5.09
C ASN A 86 11.33 7.69 4.00
N SER A 87 11.99 8.78 4.39
CA SER A 87 12.53 9.76 3.43
C SER A 87 13.66 9.22 2.55
N GLY A 88 14.31 8.11 2.93
CA GLY A 88 15.37 7.49 2.12
C GLY A 88 14.85 6.63 0.98
N TRP A 89 13.74 5.93 1.17
CA TRP A 89 13.28 4.91 0.23
C TRP A 89 11.99 5.27 -0.52
N VAL A 90 11.02 5.94 0.14
CA VAL A 90 9.73 6.29 -0.50
C VAL A 90 9.90 7.13 -1.76
N PRO A 91 10.80 8.15 -1.83
CA PRO A 91 10.97 8.97 -3.02
C PRO A 91 11.45 8.21 -4.27
N ARG A 92 11.97 6.99 -4.10
CA ARG A 92 12.44 6.14 -5.21
C ARG A 92 11.29 5.35 -5.88
N ALA A 93 10.16 5.21 -5.22
CA ALA A 93 8.99 4.53 -5.80
C ALA A 93 8.48 5.29 -7.03
N SER A 94 7.91 4.56 -8.00
CA SER A 94 7.37 5.16 -9.22
C SER A 94 6.14 6.03 -8.97
N ALA A 95 5.35 5.68 -7.95
CA ALA A 95 4.26 6.49 -7.45
C ALA A 95 3.97 6.20 -5.98
N VAL A 96 3.36 7.18 -5.31
CA VAL A 96 2.74 7.00 -3.99
C VAL A 96 1.23 7.20 -4.11
N PHE A 97 0.46 6.29 -3.54
CA PHE A 97 -0.98 6.41 -3.36
C PHE A 97 -1.23 6.70 -1.89
N VAL A 98 -1.73 7.91 -1.57
CA VAL A 98 -2.10 8.22 -0.19
C VAL A 98 -3.56 7.85 0.02
N ALA A 99 -3.78 6.86 0.88
CA ALA A 99 -5.08 6.29 1.19
C ALA A 99 -5.80 7.14 2.25
N VAL A 100 -7.02 7.53 1.93
CA VAL A 100 -7.85 8.45 2.73
C VAL A 100 -9.19 7.79 3.02
N ALA A 101 -9.59 7.71 4.30
CA ALA A 101 -10.86 7.15 4.76
C ALA A 101 -11.87 8.25 5.08
N GLN A 102 -13.11 8.05 4.73
CA GLN A 102 -14.20 8.87 5.24
C GLN A 102 -14.45 8.51 6.72
N ILE A 103 -14.43 9.52 7.61
CA ILE A 103 -14.55 9.31 9.06
C ILE A 103 -15.81 9.95 9.65
N ALA A 104 -16.55 10.74 8.88
CA ALA A 104 -17.80 11.35 9.26
C ALA A 104 -18.66 11.63 8.03
N ALA A 105 -19.94 11.93 8.23
CA ALA A 105 -20.78 12.43 7.16
C ALA A 105 -20.31 13.83 6.74
N GLY A 106 -20.26 14.07 5.44
CA GLY A 106 -19.98 15.41 4.90
C GLY A 106 -21.12 16.41 5.17
N PRO A 107 -20.87 17.71 4.99
CA PRO A 107 -21.89 18.74 5.14
C PRO A 107 -23.04 18.52 4.14
N GLY A 108 -24.27 18.66 4.60
CA GLY A 108 -25.48 18.52 3.77
C GLY A 108 -26.01 17.09 3.60
N GLY A 109 -25.30 16.07 4.08
CA GLY A 109 -25.71 14.66 3.95
C GLY A 109 -25.64 14.11 2.53
N ASP A 110 -25.17 14.89 1.56
CA ASP A 110 -24.93 14.51 0.18
C ASP A 110 -23.48 13.95 0.07
N GLY A 111 -23.32 12.68 -0.18
CA GLY A 111 -22.02 12.05 -0.32
C GLY A 111 -22.06 10.55 0.00
N PRO A 112 -20.91 9.87 -0.03
CA PRO A 112 -20.84 8.47 0.38
C PRO A 112 -21.40 8.27 1.78
N LYS A 113 -22.15 7.22 2.00
CA LYS A 113 -22.68 6.87 3.33
C LYS A 113 -21.51 6.50 4.23
N TRP A 114 -21.22 7.35 5.21
CA TRP A 114 -20.25 7.01 6.24
C TRP A 114 -20.72 5.82 7.10
N SER A 115 -19.79 4.99 7.54
CA SER A 115 -20.01 3.94 8.52
C SER A 115 -18.78 3.74 9.41
N ASP A 116 -18.96 3.13 10.58
CA ASP A 116 -17.88 2.80 11.50
C ASP A 116 -16.86 1.81 10.88
N TYR A 117 -17.20 1.17 9.78
CA TYR A 117 -16.35 0.24 9.04
C TYR A 117 -15.44 0.91 8.00
N SER A 118 -15.47 2.23 7.84
CA SER A 118 -14.75 2.93 6.77
C SER A 118 -13.25 2.64 6.74
N SER A 119 -12.60 2.55 7.90
CA SER A 119 -11.17 2.21 7.97
C SER A 119 -10.89 0.74 7.61
N TYR A 120 -11.80 -0.17 7.97
CA TYR A 120 -11.74 -1.59 7.58
C TYR A 120 -11.91 -1.73 6.06
N ASP A 121 -12.89 -1.04 5.48
CA ASP A 121 -13.19 -1.06 4.05
C ASP A 121 -12.04 -0.46 3.24
N LEU A 122 -11.44 0.66 3.70
CA LEU A 122 -10.23 1.23 3.08
C LEU A 122 -9.07 0.21 3.11
N GLY A 123 -8.91 -0.53 4.21
CA GLY A 123 -7.88 -1.57 4.31
C GLY A 123 -8.05 -2.66 3.25
N GLN A 124 -9.30 -3.03 2.91
CA GLN A 124 -9.59 -3.97 1.82
C GLN A 124 -9.23 -3.37 0.46
N ALA A 125 -9.59 -2.11 0.21
CA ALA A 125 -9.23 -1.42 -1.04
C ALA A 125 -7.71 -1.32 -1.21
N ALA A 126 -6.98 -0.98 -0.15
CA ALA A 126 -5.52 -0.95 -0.13
C ALA A 126 -4.89 -2.34 -0.38
N ALA A 127 -5.50 -3.41 0.18
CA ALA A 127 -5.06 -4.77 -0.05
C ALA A 127 -5.27 -5.20 -1.51
N HIS A 128 -6.43 -4.88 -2.13
CA HIS A 128 -6.69 -5.16 -3.53
C HIS A 128 -5.69 -4.46 -4.45
N LEU A 129 -5.40 -3.17 -4.23
CA LEU A 129 -4.35 -2.45 -4.95
C LEU A 129 -2.99 -3.15 -4.83
N THR A 130 -2.62 -3.56 -3.61
CA THR A 130 -1.34 -4.23 -3.32
C THR A 130 -1.24 -5.58 -4.04
N VAL A 131 -2.31 -6.38 -4.03
CA VAL A 131 -2.36 -7.68 -4.72
C VAL A 131 -2.31 -7.49 -6.24
N GLN A 132 -3.02 -6.49 -6.77
CA GLN A 132 -2.97 -6.15 -8.19
C GLN A 132 -1.56 -5.72 -8.62
N ALA A 133 -0.88 -4.89 -7.82
CA ALA A 133 0.51 -4.52 -8.08
C ALA A 133 1.41 -5.76 -8.20
N ALA A 134 1.31 -6.69 -7.25
CA ALA A 134 2.07 -7.94 -7.29
C ALA A 134 1.74 -8.79 -8.53
N SER A 135 0.49 -8.85 -8.96
CA SER A 135 0.07 -9.56 -10.18
C SER A 135 0.61 -8.94 -11.47
N LEU A 136 0.96 -7.64 -11.44
CA LEU A 136 1.63 -6.94 -12.53
C LEU A 136 3.16 -7.05 -12.49
N GLY A 137 3.72 -7.78 -11.51
CA GLY A 137 5.17 -7.85 -11.28
C GLY A 137 5.75 -6.61 -10.60
N LEU A 138 4.88 -5.71 -10.12
CA LEU A 138 5.26 -4.53 -9.36
C LEU A 138 5.41 -4.86 -7.89
N SER A 139 6.24 -4.08 -7.23
CA SER A 139 6.43 -4.11 -5.78
C SER A 139 5.62 -3.02 -5.11
N SER A 140 5.19 -3.27 -3.87
CA SER A 140 4.47 -2.28 -3.07
C SER A 140 4.86 -2.33 -1.61
N HIS A 141 4.78 -1.16 -0.93
CA HIS A 141 5.00 -1.04 0.50
C HIS A 141 4.03 -0.03 1.10
N GLN A 142 3.18 -0.49 2.01
CA GLN A 142 2.28 0.39 2.76
C GLN A 142 3.01 0.94 4.00
N PHE A 143 2.90 2.23 4.25
CA PHE A 143 3.61 2.91 5.34
C PHE A 143 2.77 4.05 5.93
N ALA A 144 3.05 4.40 7.20
CA ALA A 144 2.36 5.48 7.91
C ALA A 144 3.31 6.54 8.48
N GLY A 145 4.62 6.45 8.19
CA GLY A 145 5.62 7.36 8.72
C GLY A 145 5.71 8.65 7.92
N PHE A 146 4.73 9.54 8.06
CA PHE A 146 4.70 10.92 7.54
C PHE A 146 3.78 11.77 8.41
N ASP A 147 3.77 13.09 8.22
CA ASP A 147 2.87 14.00 8.92
C ASP A 147 1.49 14.00 8.24
N HIS A 148 0.54 13.27 8.83
CA HIS A 148 -0.81 13.09 8.29
C HIS A 148 -1.60 14.40 8.21
N ASP A 149 -1.49 15.26 9.23
CA ASP A 149 -2.23 16.52 9.29
C ASP A 149 -1.65 17.53 8.30
N ALA A 150 -0.33 17.61 8.19
CA ALA A 150 0.32 18.46 7.20
C ALA A 150 -0.03 18.01 5.77
N VAL A 151 -0.04 16.70 5.49
CA VAL A 151 -0.48 16.15 4.19
C VAL A 151 -1.95 16.47 3.94
N ALA A 152 -2.84 16.28 4.92
CA ALA A 152 -4.24 16.62 4.76
C ALA A 152 -4.43 18.11 4.40
N GLY A 153 -3.72 19.00 5.08
CA GLY A 153 -3.75 20.46 4.80
C GLY A 153 -3.17 20.80 3.43
N ALA A 154 -2.02 20.25 3.07
CA ALA A 154 -1.35 20.52 1.79
C ALA A 154 -2.19 20.08 0.57
N PHE A 155 -2.97 19.00 0.71
CA PHE A 155 -3.80 18.47 -0.36
C PHE A 155 -5.29 18.84 -0.24
N GLY A 156 -5.66 19.66 0.72
CA GLY A 156 -7.05 20.11 0.91
C GLY A 156 -8.02 18.97 1.23
N VAL A 157 -7.56 17.95 1.96
CA VAL A 157 -8.42 16.84 2.39
C VAL A 157 -9.46 17.37 3.37
N PRO A 158 -10.77 17.20 3.11
CA PRO A 158 -11.81 17.71 3.99
C PRO A 158 -11.76 17.06 5.38
N GLU A 159 -12.21 17.77 6.43
CA GLU A 159 -12.16 17.30 7.82
C GLU A 159 -12.99 16.04 8.12
N TRP A 160 -13.96 15.69 7.27
CA TRP A 160 -14.71 14.44 7.36
C TRP A 160 -14.03 13.27 6.65
N TRP A 161 -12.80 13.49 6.18
CA TRP A 161 -11.88 12.47 5.65
C TRP A 161 -10.59 12.49 6.46
N LYS A 162 -9.96 11.33 6.58
CA LYS A 162 -8.70 11.15 7.31
C LYS A 162 -7.65 10.49 6.43
N VAL A 163 -6.49 11.11 6.34
CA VAL A 163 -5.30 10.49 5.74
C VAL A 163 -4.84 9.33 6.62
N MET A 164 -4.73 8.12 6.06
CA MET A 164 -4.47 6.90 6.81
C MET A 164 -3.08 6.33 6.56
N THR A 165 -2.73 6.06 5.32
CA THR A 165 -1.45 5.43 4.95
C THR A 165 -0.99 5.91 3.59
N GLY A 166 0.33 5.81 3.32
CA GLY A 166 0.88 5.83 1.97
C GLY A 166 1.10 4.42 1.46
N ILE A 167 0.97 4.23 0.15
CA ILE A 167 1.29 3.00 -0.57
C ILE A 167 2.28 3.36 -1.65
N ALA A 168 3.56 3.06 -1.44
CA ALA A 168 4.59 3.21 -2.46
C ALA A 168 4.50 2.03 -3.44
N VAL A 169 4.53 2.31 -4.73
CA VAL A 169 4.47 1.30 -5.81
C VAL A 169 5.53 1.60 -6.85
N GLY A 170 6.19 0.56 -7.34
CA GLY A 170 7.21 0.65 -8.39
C GLY A 170 7.82 -0.71 -8.69
N LEU A 171 8.85 -0.74 -9.51
CA LEU A 171 9.63 -1.95 -9.74
C LEU A 171 10.66 -2.12 -8.61
N HIS A 172 10.94 -3.36 -8.23
CA HIS A 172 12.01 -3.66 -7.28
C HIS A 172 13.36 -3.31 -7.92
N GLY A 173 14.18 -2.57 -7.18
CA GLY A 173 15.48 -2.08 -7.63
C GLY A 173 16.66 -2.95 -7.20
N ASP A 174 17.86 -2.45 -7.45
CA ASP A 174 19.11 -3.08 -7.06
C ASP A 174 19.50 -2.65 -5.63
N PRO A 175 19.57 -3.58 -4.65
CA PRO A 175 19.92 -3.25 -3.27
C PRO A 175 21.36 -2.71 -3.11
N THR A 176 22.24 -2.90 -4.10
CA THR A 176 23.58 -2.33 -4.07
C THR A 176 23.64 -0.83 -4.35
N GLN A 177 22.51 -0.26 -4.84
CA GLN A 177 22.39 1.16 -5.23
C GLN A 177 21.63 2.02 -4.23
N VAL A 178 21.38 1.51 -3.03
CA VAL A 178 20.64 2.22 -1.98
C VAL A 178 21.47 2.32 -0.70
N ASP A 179 20.99 3.14 0.25
CA ASP A 179 21.60 3.19 1.59
C ASP A 179 21.60 1.78 2.21
N PRO A 180 22.71 1.34 2.85
CA PRO A 180 22.79 0.03 3.47
C PRO A 180 21.63 -0.29 4.43
N ARG A 181 21.09 0.71 5.13
CA ARG A 181 19.92 0.53 6.01
C ARG A 181 18.66 0.13 5.26
N ASP A 182 18.47 0.63 4.04
CA ASP A 182 17.31 0.28 3.22
C ASP A 182 17.49 -1.10 2.60
N ALA A 183 18.72 -1.46 2.20
CA ALA A 183 19.07 -2.83 1.79
C ALA A 183 18.87 -3.85 2.93
N GLU A 184 19.32 -3.55 4.16
CA GLU A 184 19.12 -4.42 5.33
C GLU A 184 17.63 -4.68 5.64
N ARG A 185 16.73 -3.76 5.32
CA ARG A 185 15.29 -3.97 5.47
C ARG A 185 14.76 -5.08 4.55
N GLU A 186 15.35 -5.22 3.37
CA GLU A 186 14.98 -6.27 2.39
C GLU A 186 15.29 -7.67 2.92
N ASP A 187 16.36 -7.81 3.71
CA ASP A 187 16.84 -9.10 4.21
C ASP A 187 16.09 -9.56 5.48
N ARG A 188 15.20 -8.75 6.01
CA ARG A 188 14.44 -9.12 7.20
C ARG A 188 13.52 -10.31 6.92
N GLU A 189 13.61 -11.31 7.78
CA GLU A 189 12.72 -12.48 7.74
C GLU A 189 11.25 -12.03 7.91
N ARG A 190 10.38 -12.59 7.08
CA ARG A 190 8.93 -12.39 7.19
C ARG A 190 8.35 -13.38 8.20
N VAL A 191 8.22 -12.96 9.42
CA VAL A 191 7.64 -13.78 10.48
C VAL A 191 6.13 -13.56 10.55
N ARG A 192 5.39 -14.63 10.81
CA ARG A 192 3.95 -14.58 11.13
C ARG A 192 3.71 -15.33 12.43
N ARG A 193 2.75 -14.85 13.21
CA ARG A 193 2.29 -15.61 14.37
C ARG A 193 1.67 -16.93 13.90
N PRO A 194 1.76 -17.99 14.71
CA PRO A 194 1.08 -19.25 14.43
C PRO A 194 -0.44 -19.04 14.23
N LEU A 195 -1.05 -19.90 13.40
CA LEU A 195 -2.48 -19.78 13.11
C LEU A 195 -3.33 -19.91 14.37
N GLU A 196 -2.90 -20.73 15.32
CA GLU A 196 -3.53 -21.01 16.62
C GLU A 196 -3.64 -19.75 17.50
N GLU A 197 -2.82 -18.73 17.25
CA GLU A 197 -2.87 -17.43 17.94
C GLU A 197 -3.79 -16.41 17.26
N THR A 198 -4.30 -16.73 16.07
CA THR A 198 -5.06 -15.79 15.23
C THR A 198 -6.42 -16.29 14.80
N ALA A 199 -6.65 -17.60 14.88
CA ALA A 199 -7.91 -18.24 14.52
C ALA A 199 -8.46 -19.07 15.71
N PHE A 200 -9.69 -18.80 16.10
CA PHE A 200 -10.32 -19.44 17.25
C PHE A 200 -11.66 -20.03 16.86
N ALA A 201 -12.01 -21.18 17.49
CA ALA A 201 -13.30 -21.83 17.38
C ALA A 201 -14.05 -21.69 18.71
N ASP A 202 -15.38 -21.69 18.65
CA ASP A 202 -16.34 -21.68 19.76
C ASP A 202 -16.23 -20.45 20.66
N ARG A 203 -15.04 -20.07 21.10
CA ARG A 203 -14.79 -18.88 21.93
C ARG A 203 -13.39 -18.37 21.74
N TRP A 204 -13.20 -17.10 22.09
CA TRP A 204 -11.88 -16.45 22.06
C TRP A 204 -10.86 -17.24 22.90
N GLY A 205 -9.69 -17.50 22.33
CA GLY A 205 -8.58 -18.22 22.96
C GLY A 205 -8.66 -19.74 22.87
N THR A 206 -9.69 -20.32 22.24
CA THR A 206 -9.71 -21.73 21.86
C THR A 206 -9.24 -21.86 20.42
N PRO A 207 -8.01 -22.36 20.14
CA PRO A 207 -7.52 -22.44 18.76
C PRO A 207 -8.47 -23.23 17.87
N TRP A 208 -8.63 -22.75 16.63
CA TRP A 208 -9.25 -23.54 15.58
C TRP A 208 -8.25 -24.62 15.12
N ALA A 209 -8.68 -25.88 15.21
CA ALA A 209 -7.84 -27.05 14.89
C ALA A 209 -7.69 -27.29 13.38
#